data_76c6fc267a9ae7c6975b85fc859768f0
#
_entry.id   76c6fc267a9ae7c6975b85fc859768f0
#
_cell.length_a   1.000
_cell.length_b   1.000
_cell.length_c   1.000
_cell.angle_alpha   90.00
_cell.angle_beta   90.00
_cell.angle_gamma   90.00
#
_symmetry.space_group_name_H-M   'P 1'
#
loop_
_entity.id
_entity.type
_entity.pdbx_description
1 polymer ?
#
loop_
_entity_poly.entity_id
_entity_poly.type
_entity_poly.pdbx_seq_one_letter_code
_entity_poly.pdbx_strand_id
1 'polypeptide(L)'
;MQSLRKLFYSALTFTFLFNLNIPVNSTQREVKVYSGRHYNTDRGVYKRFSEETGIKVRLIEAAGISLIERLKREGSNSQADLILLVDAARISNAAKANLLQSIDSQSLENDVPTGLKDPGKEWYALTRRVRVMVANPKVVDISKIKDYSDLA
;
A
#
# COMPACT_ATOMS: atom_id res chain seq x y z
N MET A 1 -5.37 -91.83 -12.43
CA MET A 1 -5.27 -91.37 -13.83
C MET A 1 -5.80 -89.95 -13.92
N GLN A 2 -5.05 -89.09 -14.56
CA GLN A 2 -5.30 -87.69 -14.90
C GLN A 2 -5.15 -86.68 -13.81
N SER A 3 -4.00 -86.03 -13.94
CA SER A 3 -3.44 -84.87 -13.28
C SER A 3 -4.20 -83.57 -13.66
N LEU A 4 -4.69 -82.85 -12.66
CA LEU A 4 -5.20 -81.49 -12.86
C LEU A 4 -4.08 -80.54 -12.61
N ARG A 5 -3.54 -79.93 -13.66
CA ARG A 5 -2.60 -78.78 -13.61
C ARG A 5 -3.39 -77.52 -13.23
N LYS A 6 -3.13 -77.01 -12.04
CA LYS A 6 -3.60 -75.70 -11.64
C LYS A 6 -2.61 -74.63 -12.18
N LEU A 7 -3.09 -73.87 -13.15
CA LEU A 7 -2.39 -72.65 -13.60
C LEU A 7 -2.64 -71.56 -12.57
N PHE A 8 -1.56 -71.09 -11.88
CA PHE A 8 -1.59 -69.87 -11.11
C PHE A 8 -1.29 -68.73 -12.06
N TYR A 9 -2.29 -67.87 -12.34
CA TYR A 9 -2.09 -66.57 -12.93
C TYR A 9 -1.77 -65.57 -11.80
N SER A 10 -0.49 -65.18 -11.69
CA SER A 10 -0.04 -64.06 -10.86
C SER A 10 -0.40 -62.79 -11.62
N ALA A 11 -1.46 -62.10 -11.21
CA ALA A 11 -1.79 -60.79 -11.70
C ALA A 11 -0.92 -59.77 -10.96
N LEU A 12 0.16 -59.32 -11.64
CA LEU A 12 1.02 -58.23 -11.17
C LEU A 12 0.30 -56.91 -11.42
N THR A 13 -0.41 -56.39 -10.41
CA THR A 13 -1.03 -55.07 -10.44
C THR A 13 0.06 -53.99 -10.28
N PHE A 14 0.48 -53.41 -11.41
CA PHE A 14 1.42 -52.28 -11.45
C PHE A 14 0.63 -51.02 -11.09
N THR A 15 0.67 -50.62 -9.80
CA THR A 15 0.07 -49.36 -9.33
C THR A 15 0.93 -48.20 -9.78
N PHE A 16 0.53 -47.57 -10.87
CA PHE A 16 1.19 -46.33 -11.34
C PHE A 16 0.74 -45.16 -10.45
N LEU A 17 1.58 -44.83 -9.47
CA LEU A 17 1.39 -43.62 -8.67
C LEU A 17 1.62 -42.39 -9.55
N PHE A 18 0.54 -41.87 -10.12
CA PHE A 18 0.54 -40.56 -10.76
C PHE A 18 0.73 -39.50 -9.67
N ASN A 19 1.96 -39.02 -9.52
CA ASN A 19 2.23 -37.79 -8.77
C ASN A 19 1.57 -36.62 -9.51
N LEU A 20 0.31 -36.35 -9.21
CA LEU A 20 -0.34 -35.10 -9.61
C LEU A 20 0.32 -33.95 -8.86
N ASN A 21 1.37 -33.39 -9.43
CA ASN A 21 1.86 -32.06 -9.06
C ASN A 21 0.78 -31.06 -9.46
N ILE A 22 -0.22 -30.88 -8.60
CA ILE A 22 -1.17 -29.78 -8.71
C ILE A 22 -0.37 -28.52 -8.43
N PRO A 23 -0.18 -27.61 -9.39
CA PRO A 23 0.45 -26.32 -9.08
C PRO A 23 -0.46 -25.65 -8.05
N VAL A 24 0.03 -25.52 -6.82
CA VAL A 24 -0.59 -24.64 -5.83
C VAL A 24 -0.45 -23.25 -6.41
N ASN A 25 -1.52 -22.79 -7.04
CA ASN A 25 -1.62 -21.42 -7.51
C ASN A 25 -1.70 -20.55 -6.25
N SER A 26 -0.53 -20.23 -5.69
CA SER A 26 -0.45 -19.30 -4.57
C SER A 26 -0.93 -17.96 -5.13
N THR A 27 -2.18 -17.62 -4.83
CA THR A 27 -2.70 -16.29 -5.13
C THR A 27 -1.75 -15.31 -4.45
N GLN A 28 -0.84 -14.71 -5.22
CA GLN A 28 0.13 -13.78 -4.70
C GLN A 28 -0.63 -12.65 -4.03
N ARG A 29 -0.44 -12.49 -2.71
CA ARG A 29 -1.07 -11.41 -1.96
C ARG A 29 -0.64 -10.08 -2.57
N GLU A 30 -1.58 -9.19 -2.79
CA GLU A 30 -1.30 -7.84 -3.26
C GLU A 30 -2.00 -6.79 -2.40
N VAL A 31 -1.41 -5.60 -2.33
CA VAL A 31 -2.00 -4.40 -1.77
C VAL A 31 -2.12 -3.34 -2.86
N LYS A 32 -3.32 -2.80 -3.04
CA LYS A 32 -3.63 -1.79 -4.06
C LYS A 32 -3.55 -0.41 -3.45
N VAL A 33 -2.61 0.39 -3.92
CA VAL A 33 -2.32 1.74 -3.43
C VAL A 33 -2.78 2.77 -4.46
N TYR A 34 -3.75 3.59 -4.09
CA TYR A 34 -4.14 4.78 -4.85
C TYR A 34 -3.26 5.95 -4.41
N SER A 35 -2.37 6.41 -5.28
CA SER A 35 -1.38 7.44 -4.94
C SER A 35 -1.58 8.74 -5.73
N GLY A 36 -1.83 9.82 -5.01
CA GLY A 36 -1.72 11.18 -5.50
C GLY A 36 -0.31 11.77 -5.41
N ARG A 37 0.66 10.94 -5.03
CA ARG A 37 2.08 11.31 -4.90
C ARG A 37 2.87 10.75 -6.07
N HIS A 38 3.77 11.54 -6.60
CA HIS A 38 4.58 11.18 -7.77
C HIS A 38 6.08 11.24 -7.45
N TYR A 39 6.46 10.84 -6.23
CA TYR A 39 7.87 10.87 -5.81
C TYR A 39 8.57 9.55 -6.12
N ASN A 40 9.70 9.63 -6.80
CA ASN A 40 10.52 8.43 -7.09
C ASN A 40 11.00 7.72 -5.82
N THR A 41 11.18 8.46 -4.71
CA THR A 41 11.54 7.91 -3.40
C THR A 41 10.50 6.93 -2.86
N ASP A 42 9.22 7.14 -3.14
CA ASP A 42 8.14 6.26 -2.67
C ASP A 42 8.25 4.87 -3.31
N ARG A 43 8.74 4.77 -4.55
CA ARG A 43 8.96 3.49 -5.24
C ARG A 43 9.94 2.58 -4.52
N GLY A 44 10.97 3.16 -3.88
CA GLY A 44 11.93 2.42 -3.06
C GLY A 44 11.28 1.80 -1.82
N VAL A 45 10.32 2.52 -1.21
CA VAL A 45 9.55 2.02 -0.05
C VAL A 45 8.66 0.84 -0.46
N TYR A 46 7.94 0.95 -1.57
CA TYR A 46 7.07 -0.13 -2.08
C TYR A 46 7.87 -1.38 -2.45
N LYS A 47 9.03 -1.19 -3.09
CA LYS A 47 9.92 -2.30 -3.45
C LYS A 47 10.38 -3.05 -2.19
N ARG A 48 10.92 -2.32 -1.20
CA ARG A 48 11.37 -2.91 0.06
C ARG A 48 10.25 -3.65 0.79
N PHE A 49 9.07 -3.05 0.89
CA PHE A 49 7.90 -3.70 1.47
C PHE A 49 7.59 -5.03 0.77
N SER A 50 7.62 -5.05 -0.56
CA SER A 50 7.34 -6.28 -1.31
C SER A 50 8.43 -7.35 -1.10
N GLU A 51 9.71 -6.95 -1.00
CA GLU A 51 10.84 -7.84 -0.74
C GLU A 51 10.77 -8.45 0.68
N GLU A 52 10.41 -7.65 1.68
CA GLU A 52 10.35 -8.07 3.07
C GLU A 52 9.10 -8.92 3.39
N THR A 53 7.98 -8.67 2.73
CA THR A 53 6.70 -9.30 3.08
C THR A 53 6.22 -10.36 2.09
N GLY A 54 6.75 -10.37 0.87
CA GLY A 54 6.24 -11.15 -0.25
C GLY A 54 4.88 -10.64 -0.78
N ILE A 55 4.42 -9.46 -0.32
CA ILE A 55 3.16 -8.85 -0.77
C ILE A 55 3.47 -7.88 -1.91
N LYS A 56 2.82 -8.06 -3.05
CA LYS A 56 3.00 -7.18 -4.19
C LYS A 56 2.27 -5.85 -3.99
N VAL A 57 2.95 -4.74 -4.24
CA VAL A 57 2.30 -3.43 -4.29
C VAL A 57 1.82 -3.15 -5.70
N ARG A 58 0.50 -2.95 -5.85
CA ARG A 58 -0.12 -2.49 -7.09
C ARG A 58 -0.45 -1.01 -6.98
N LEU A 59 0.34 -0.19 -7.66
CA LEU A 59 0.24 1.25 -7.61
C LEU A 59 -0.68 1.77 -8.72
N ILE A 60 -1.63 2.63 -8.34
CA ILE A 60 -2.49 3.38 -9.26
C ILE A 60 -2.28 4.86 -8.96
N GLU A 61 -1.64 5.55 -9.90
CA GLU A 61 -1.28 6.96 -9.75
C GLU A 61 -2.23 7.86 -10.53
N ALA A 62 -2.75 8.89 -9.86
CA ALA A 62 -3.56 9.94 -10.47
C ALA A 62 -3.56 11.20 -9.59
N ALA A 63 -4.16 12.29 -10.06
CA ALA A 63 -4.36 13.47 -9.23
C ALA A 63 -5.18 13.13 -7.98
N GLY A 64 -4.79 13.64 -6.80
CA GLY A 64 -5.42 13.28 -5.53
C GLY A 64 -6.93 13.53 -5.49
N ILE A 65 -7.40 14.60 -6.14
CA ILE A 65 -8.84 14.89 -6.27
C ILE A 65 -9.55 13.79 -7.09
N SER A 66 -8.95 13.38 -8.20
CA SER A 66 -9.51 12.31 -9.05
C SER A 66 -9.58 10.97 -8.32
N LEU A 67 -8.62 10.69 -7.46
CA LEU A 67 -8.64 9.47 -6.63
C LEU A 67 -9.75 9.52 -5.58
N ILE A 68 -9.98 10.66 -4.93
CA ILE A 68 -11.10 10.84 -3.99
C ILE A 68 -12.43 10.65 -4.69
N GLU A 69 -12.62 11.28 -5.85
CA GLU A 69 -13.86 11.11 -6.63
C GLU A 69 -14.03 9.67 -7.14
N ARG A 70 -12.94 8.98 -7.43
CA ARG A 70 -12.96 7.56 -7.75
C ARG A 70 -13.42 6.72 -6.56
N LEU A 71 -12.88 6.94 -5.37
CA LEU A 71 -13.30 6.25 -4.14
C LEU A 71 -14.80 6.47 -3.86
N LYS A 72 -15.29 7.71 -4.02
CA LYS A 72 -16.73 8.01 -3.87
C LYS A 72 -17.60 7.20 -4.81
N ARG A 73 -17.20 7.07 -6.07
CA ARG A 73 -17.96 6.31 -7.08
C ARG A 73 -17.88 4.79 -6.85
N GLU A 74 -16.73 4.30 -6.42
CA GLU A 74 -16.52 2.88 -6.12
C GLU A 74 -17.27 2.47 -4.84
N GLY A 75 -17.37 3.37 -3.86
CA GLY A 75 -18.04 3.13 -2.57
C GLY A 75 -17.51 1.87 -1.89
N SER A 76 -18.42 1.02 -1.42
CA SER A 76 -18.08 -0.26 -0.78
C SER A 76 -17.41 -1.28 -1.71
N ASN A 77 -17.44 -1.05 -3.03
CA ASN A 77 -16.79 -1.90 -4.02
C ASN A 77 -15.39 -1.42 -4.40
N SER A 78 -14.86 -0.43 -3.67
CA SER A 78 -13.51 0.06 -3.94
C SER A 78 -12.50 -1.05 -3.81
N GLN A 79 -11.55 -1.06 -4.75
CA GLN A 79 -10.44 -2.00 -4.74
C GLN A 79 -9.19 -1.41 -4.08
N ALA A 80 -9.25 -0.17 -3.60
CA ALA A 80 -8.13 0.46 -2.92
C ALA A 80 -8.01 -0.09 -1.49
N ASP A 81 -6.85 -0.62 -1.15
CA ASP A 81 -6.50 -0.96 0.23
C ASP A 81 -5.90 0.24 0.96
N LEU A 82 -5.24 1.12 0.22
CA LEU A 82 -4.57 2.30 0.77
C LEU A 82 -4.70 3.49 -0.19
N ILE A 83 -4.91 4.70 0.36
CA ILE A 83 -4.79 5.95 -0.39
C ILE A 83 -3.67 6.81 0.17
N LEU A 84 -2.81 7.33 -0.71
CA LEU A 84 -1.74 8.28 -0.38
C LEU A 84 -2.02 9.63 -1.02
N LEU A 85 -2.15 10.66 -0.21
CA LEU A 85 -2.38 12.03 -0.66
C LEU A 85 -1.23 12.95 -0.22
N VAL A 86 -1.11 14.10 -0.88
CA VAL A 86 0.03 15.01 -0.68
C VAL A 86 -0.12 15.94 0.50
N ASP A 87 -1.33 16.12 1.05
CA ASP A 87 -1.59 17.05 2.15
C ASP A 87 -2.68 16.57 3.10
N ALA A 88 -2.62 17.06 4.34
CA ALA A 88 -3.55 16.72 5.39
C ALA A 88 -4.99 17.20 5.11
N ALA A 89 -5.17 18.31 4.39
CA ALA A 89 -6.51 18.83 4.09
C ALA A 89 -7.29 17.86 3.20
N ARG A 90 -6.64 17.29 2.17
CA ARG A 90 -7.29 16.32 1.28
C ARG A 90 -7.64 15.02 1.99
N ILE A 91 -6.72 14.49 2.81
CA ILE A 91 -7.02 13.24 3.51
C ILE A 91 -8.08 13.43 4.59
N SER A 92 -8.08 14.58 5.31
CA SER A 92 -9.15 14.92 6.25
C SER A 92 -10.52 15.07 5.58
N ASN A 93 -10.56 15.59 4.35
CA ASN A 93 -11.80 15.66 3.59
C ASN A 93 -12.29 14.28 3.15
N ALA A 94 -11.38 13.35 2.85
CA ALA A 94 -11.74 11.95 2.58
C ALA A 94 -12.31 11.27 3.83
N ALA A 95 -11.71 11.49 5.01
CA ALA A 95 -12.21 11.00 6.29
C ALA A 95 -13.63 11.55 6.59
N LYS A 96 -13.82 12.88 6.50
CA LYS A 96 -15.15 13.52 6.67
C LYS A 96 -16.21 13.02 5.71
N ALA A 97 -15.81 12.52 4.56
CA ALA A 97 -16.72 11.91 3.57
C ALA A 97 -16.93 10.40 3.81
N ASN A 98 -16.48 9.86 4.95
CA ASN A 98 -16.54 8.44 5.32
C ASN A 98 -15.97 7.49 4.25
N LEU A 99 -14.86 7.91 3.62
CA LEU A 99 -14.16 7.11 2.60
C LEU A 99 -13.02 6.28 3.19
N LEU A 100 -12.69 6.48 4.44
CA LEU A 100 -11.62 5.81 5.15
C LEU A 100 -12.19 4.98 6.30
N GLN A 101 -11.39 4.05 6.78
CA GLN A 101 -11.71 3.27 7.98
C GLN A 101 -10.59 3.43 9.01
N SER A 102 -10.93 3.34 10.27
CA SER A 102 -9.95 3.39 11.36
C SER A 102 -9.05 2.16 11.36
N ILE A 103 -7.78 2.37 11.71
CA ILE A 103 -6.77 1.32 11.83
C ILE A 103 -6.25 1.32 13.27
N ASP A 104 -6.39 0.22 13.98
CA ASP A 104 -5.77 0.05 15.29
C ASP A 104 -4.38 -0.57 15.12
N SER A 105 -3.36 0.28 15.22
CA SER A 105 -1.95 -0.11 15.08
C SER A 105 -1.08 0.59 16.11
N GLN A 106 -0.57 -0.18 17.05
CA GLN A 106 0.31 0.34 18.09
C GLN A 106 1.58 0.97 17.52
N SER A 107 2.12 0.43 16.42
CA SER A 107 3.30 0.97 15.75
C SER A 107 3.01 2.38 15.20
N LEU A 108 1.90 2.56 14.47
CA LEU A 108 1.50 3.87 13.97
C LEU A 108 1.22 4.86 15.10
N GLU A 109 0.62 4.41 16.19
CA GLU A 109 0.36 5.25 17.36
C GLU A 109 1.66 5.75 18.02
N ASN A 110 2.67 4.91 18.10
CA ASN A 110 3.96 5.24 18.70
C ASN A 110 4.84 6.09 17.77
N ASP A 111 4.86 5.75 16.48
CA ASP A 111 5.82 6.32 15.54
C ASP A 111 5.36 7.65 14.93
N VAL A 112 4.03 7.90 14.87
CA VAL A 112 3.48 9.13 14.30
C VAL A 112 3.07 10.11 15.40
N PRO A 113 3.67 11.32 15.45
CA PRO A 113 3.31 12.35 16.43
C PRO A 113 1.81 12.70 16.40
N THR A 114 1.24 12.99 17.57
CA THR A 114 -0.20 13.28 17.73
C THR A 114 -0.73 14.35 16.78
N GLY A 115 0.05 15.40 16.50
CA GLY A 115 -0.35 16.45 15.55
C GLY A 115 -0.26 16.07 14.08
N LEU A 116 0.18 14.84 13.76
CA LEU A 116 0.38 14.35 12.39
C LEU A 116 -0.46 13.10 12.09
N LYS A 117 -1.47 12.83 12.90
CA LYS A 117 -2.41 11.72 12.71
C LYS A 117 -3.83 12.18 13.07
N ASP A 118 -4.79 11.44 12.55
CA ASP A 118 -6.19 11.67 12.83
C ASP A 118 -6.58 11.16 14.22
N PRO A 119 -7.35 11.91 15.03
CA PRO A 119 -7.86 11.42 16.30
C PRO A 119 -8.75 10.17 16.16
N GLY A 120 -9.46 10.02 15.04
CA GLY A 120 -10.27 8.84 14.71
C GLY A 120 -9.46 7.66 14.15
N LYS A 121 -8.13 7.79 14.07
CA LYS A 121 -7.22 6.77 13.53
C LYS A 121 -7.47 6.40 12.07
N GLU A 122 -8.08 7.28 11.28
CA GLU A 122 -8.41 7.01 9.89
C GLU A 122 -7.27 7.34 8.93
N TRP A 123 -6.32 8.21 9.34
CA TRP A 123 -5.14 8.53 8.55
C TRP A 123 -3.93 8.90 9.41
N TYR A 124 -2.75 8.70 8.83
CA TYR A 124 -1.45 8.98 9.44
C TYR A 124 -0.53 9.66 8.41
N ALA A 125 0.24 10.66 8.84
CA ALA A 125 1.22 11.32 7.99
C ALA A 125 2.50 10.47 7.88
N LEU A 126 2.93 10.18 6.64
CA LEU A 126 4.20 9.48 6.37
C LEU A 126 5.39 10.44 6.35
N THR A 127 5.17 11.68 5.89
CA THR A 127 6.21 12.68 5.73
C THR A 127 5.63 14.07 5.99
N ARG A 128 6.49 14.98 6.38
CA ARG A 128 6.16 16.41 6.41
C ARG A 128 7.12 17.19 5.53
N ARG A 129 6.63 18.27 4.95
CA ARG A 129 7.42 19.19 4.16
C ARG A 129 7.40 20.55 4.82
N VAL A 130 8.58 21.12 5.02
CA VAL A 130 8.73 22.49 5.51
C VAL A 130 8.94 23.41 4.31
N ARG A 131 8.25 24.53 4.28
CA ARG A 131 8.50 25.62 3.36
C ARG A 131 9.40 26.62 4.05
N VAL A 132 10.51 26.93 3.42
CA VAL A 132 11.51 27.84 3.95
C VAL A 132 11.68 29.04 3.01
N MET A 133 12.04 30.19 3.57
CA MET A 133 12.47 31.35 2.80
C MET A 133 13.90 31.14 2.41
N VAL A 134 14.23 31.37 1.15
CA VAL A 134 15.60 31.36 0.62
C VAL A 134 15.84 32.70 -0.05
N ALA A 135 16.87 33.41 0.37
CA ALA A 135 17.25 34.70 -0.19
C ALA A 135 18.71 34.71 -0.66
N ASN A 136 19.00 35.45 -1.73
CA ASN A 136 20.37 35.71 -2.14
C ASN A 136 20.96 36.86 -1.28
N PRO A 137 21.97 36.62 -0.43
CA PRO A 137 22.50 37.61 0.48
C PRO A 137 23.24 38.78 -0.24
N LYS A 138 23.56 38.63 -1.53
CA LYS A 138 24.12 39.69 -2.36
C LYS A 138 23.09 40.72 -2.85
N VAL A 139 21.80 40.37 -2.79
CA VAL A 139 20.69 41.17 -3.31
C VAL A 139 19.78 41.66 -2.20
N VAL A 140 19.60 40.83 -1.17
CA VAL A 140 18.68 41.08 -0.07
C VAL A 140 19.40 41.05 1.27
N ASP A 141 19.15 42.04 2.08
CA ASP A 141 19.60 42.07 3.47
C ASP A 141 18.76 41.11 4.31
N ILE A 142 19.29 39.89 4.52
CA ILE A 142 18.59 38.80 5.26
C ILE A 142 18.31 39.16 6.72
N SER A 143 19.04 40.11 7.31
CA SER A 143 18.80 40.53 8.70
C SER A 143 17.45 41.22 8.89
N LYS A 144 16.86 41.74 7.81
CA LYS A 144 15.55 42.38 7.77
C LYS A 144 14.39 41.44 7.57
N ILE A 145 14.67 40.19 7.18
CA ILE A 145 13.63 39.18 6.94
C ILE A 145 13.58 38.22 8.13
N LYS A 146 12.54 38.35 8.96
CA LYS A 146 12.33 37.51 10.15
C LYS A 146 11.17 36.55 9.96
N ASP A 147 10.15 36.98 9.25
CA ASP A 147 8.95 36.18 8.96
C ASP A 147 8.36 36.47 7.57
N TYR A 148 7.23 35.83 7.25
CA TYR A 148 6.58 35.98 5.95
C TYR A 148 6.01 37.41 5.72
N SER A 149 5.68 38.15 6.76
CA SER A 149 5.18 39.53 6.63
C SER A 149 6.22 40.51 6.09
N ASP A 150 7.49 40.19 6.27
CA ASP A 150 8.60 41.02 5.77
C ASP A 150 8.84 40.86 4.25
N LEU A 151 8.06 40.00 3.59
CA LEU A 151 8.12 39.78 2.13
C LEU A 151 7.11 40.65 1.36
N ALA A 152 6.27 41.41 2.04
CA ALA A 152 5.24 42.26 1.44
C ALA A 152 5.78 43.62 0.98
#